data_c9ce478b6e246aaaf38d60f4c542b092
#
_entry.id   c9ce478b6e246aaaf38d60f4c542b092
#
_cell.length_a   1.000
_cell.length_b   1.000
_cell.length_c   1.000
_cell.angle_alpha   90.00
_cell.angle_beta   90.00
_cell.angle_gamma   90.00
#
_symmetry.space_group_name_H-M   'P 1'
#
loop_
_entity.id
_entity.type
_entity.pdbx_description
1 polymer ?
#
loop_
_entity_poly.entity_id
_entity_poly.type
_entity_poly.pdbx_seq_one_letter_code
_entity_poly.pdbx_strand_id
1 'polypeptide(L)'
;MQLTILVIEYNLFLGVYTDQHLDWKTPVNFIGAKISKSVGLLYKAKYYLPSKSLPTMYYALIYPYFTYCTLIWACTYVTNLQRIYLLQKRAVRAISNADYKASSKALFANLKILDVFSTYSLQVSSFMYLYHNDALPISFTQICQTGNQIHQYSTRYSDF
;
A
#
# COMPACT_ATOMS: atom_id res chain seq x y z
N MET A 1 -13.07 42.02 -13.91
CA MET A 1 -13.18 40.61 -14.29
C MET A 1 -12.39 39.81 -13.25
N GLN A 2 -13.08 39.28 -12.21
CA GLN A 2 -12.42 38.50 -11.15
C GLN A 2 -12.22 37.07 -11.69
N LEU A 3 -10.96 36.69 -11.85
CA LEU A 3 -10.58 35.30 -12.12
C LEU A 3 -10.86 34.47 -10.85
N THR A 4 -11.96 33.73 -10.85
CA THR A 4 -12.22 32.72 -9.82
C THR A 4 -11.26 31.56 -10.09
N ILE A 5 -10.17 31.47 -9.31
CA ILE A 5 -9.28 30.32 -9.33
C ILE A 5 -10.07 29.17 -8.73
N LEU A 6 -10.50 28.22 -9.56
CA LEU A 6 -11.06 26.94 -9.10
C LEU A 6 -9.94 26.17 -8.41
N VAL A 7 -9.92 26.21 -7.08
CA VAL A 7 -9.03 25.35 -6.29
C VAL A 7 -9.57 23.94 -6.39
N ILE A 8 -8.90 23.10 -7.17
CA ILE A 8 -9.22 21.68 -7.28
C ILE A 8 -8.61 21.01 -6.05
N GLU A 9 -9.44 20.63 -5.08
CA GLU A 9 -9.00 20.00 -3.84
C GLU A 9 -8.33 18.62 -4.07
N TYR A 10 -8.66 17.92 -5.15
CA TYR A 10 -8.05 16.64 -5.53
C TYR A 10 -8.18 16.38 -7.03
N ASN A 11 -7.17 15.72 -7.60
CA ASN A 11 -7.13 15.26 -8.98
C ASN A 11 -7.05 13.73 -9.04
N LEU A 12 -7.69 13.14 -10.05
CA LEU A 12 -7.56 11.72 -10.34
C LEU A 12 -6.54 11.54 -11.47
N PHE A 13 -5.35 11.02 -11.15
CA PHE A 13 -4.32 10.73 -12.12
C PHE A 13 -3.99 9.23 -12.12
N LEU A 14 -4.13 8.58 -13.28
CA LEU A 14 -3.93 7.13 -13.44
C LEU A 14 -4.64 6.28 -12.36
N GLY A 15 -5.85 6.69 -11.95
CA GLY A 15 -6.62 5.96 -10.93
C GLY A 15 -6.22 6.24 -9.47
N VAL A 16 -5.26 7.12 -9.24
CA VAL A 16 -4.85 7.57 -7.90
C VAL A 16 -5.34 8.99 -7.68
N TYR A 17 -6.02 9.21 -6.55
CA TYR A 17 -6.38 10.55 -6.13
C TYR A 17 -5.15 11.25 -5.53
N THR A 18 -4.86 12.45 -6.02
CA THR A 18 -3.84 13.34 -5.47
C THR A 18 -4.52 14.58 -4.91
N ASP A 19 -4.22 14.95 -3.70
CA ASP A 19 -4.66 16.21 -3.09
C ASP A 19 -3.54 17.25 -3.14
N GLN A 20 -3.90 18.52 -2.96
CA GLN A 20 -2.95 19.64 -3.04
C GLN A 20 -1.91 19.61 -1.91
N HIS A 21 -2.19 18.98 -0.79
CA HIS A 21 -1.30 18.90 0.38
C HIS A 21 -0.47 17.63 0.41
N LEU A 22 -0.73 16.65 -0.48
CA LEU A 22 -0.08 15.34 -0.57
C LEU A 22 -0.10 14.59 0.78
N ASP A 23 -1.15 14.75 1.58
CA ASP A 23 -1.33 14.04 2.86
C ASP A 23 -1.80 12.59 2.66
N TRP A 24 -2.23 12.26 1.43
CA TRP A 24 -2.68 10.94 0.99
C TRP A 24 -3.89 10.38 1.75
N LYS A 25 -4.57 11.19 2.52
CA LYS A 25 -5.75 10.78 3.29
C LYS A 25 -6.92 10.40 2.38
N THR A 26 -7.16 11.19 1.34
CA THR A 26 -8.22 10.93 0.34
C THR A 26 -8.00 9.63 -0.42
N PRO A 27 -6.80 9.36 -1.01
CA PRO A 27 -6.49 8.06 -1.63
C PRO A 27 -6.69 6.88 -0.69
N VAL A 28 -6.16 6.97 0.54
CA VAL A 28 -6.28 5.89 1.54
C VAL A 28 -7.73 5.61 1.89
N ASN A 29 -8.57 6.64 2.05
CA ASN A 29 -10.00 6.47 2.30
C ASN A 29 -10.70 5.79 1.13
N PHE A 30 -10.39 6.19 -0.11
CA PHE A 30 -10.95 5.59 -1.32
C PHE A 30 -10.57 4.12 -1.44
N ILE A 31 -9.28 3.80 -1.31
CA ILE A 31 -8.75 2.43 -1.33
C ILE A 31 -9.40 1.61 -0.21
N GLY A 32 -9.49 2.16 1.00
CA GLY A 32 -10.12 1.50 2.14
C GLY A 32 -11.59 1.17 1.88
N ALA A 33 -12.35 2.06 1.23
CA ALA A 33 -13.73 1.80 0.85
C ALA A 33 -13.85 0.64 -0.17
N LYS A 34 -12.96 0.59 -1.16
CA LYS A 34 -12.90 -0.51 -2.14
C LYS A 34 -12.56 -1.84 -1.48
N ILE A 35 -11.50 -1.87 -0.65
CA ILE A 35 -11.10 -3.06 0.09
C ILE A 35 -12.23 -3.53 1.02
N SER A 36 -12.92 -2.63 1.70
CA SER A 36 -14.04 -2.97 2.59
C SER A 36 -15.16 -3.72 1.86
N LYS A 37 -15.51 -3.28 0.64
CA LYS A 37 -16.49 -3.98 -0.22
C LYS A 37 -16.00 -5.38 -0.59
N SER A 38 -14.74 -5.51 -0.99
CA SER A 38 -14.12 -6.80 -1.34
C SER A 38 -14.05 -7.75 -0.14
N VAL A 39 -13.77 -7.23 1.06
CA VAL A 39 -13.81 -8.01 2.31
C VAL A 39 -15.23 -8.52 2.59
N GLY A 40 -16.24 -7.66 2.42
CA GLY A 40 -17.65 -8.07 2.55
C GLY A 40 -18.03 -9.19 1.58
N LEU A 41 -17.51 -9.13 0.33
CA LEU A 41 -17.69 -10.21 -0.65
C LEU A 41 -17.03 -11.51 -0.21
N LEU A 42 -15.78 -11.45 0.32
CA LEU A 42 -15.10 -12.62 0.86
C LEU A 42 -15.87 -13.27 2.03
N TYR A 43 -16.44 -12.47 2.92
CA TYR A 43 -17.27 -13.00 4.02
C TYR A 43 -18.53 -13.71 3.52
N LYS A 44 -19.13 -13.26 2.43
CA LYS A 44 -20.27 -13.95 1.79
C LYS A 44 -19.79 -15.23 1.08
N ALA A 45 -18.70 -15.11 0.31
CA ALA A 45 -18.18 -16.18 -0.52
C ALA A 45 -17.75 -17.42 0.31
N LYS A 46 -17.25 -17.23 1.54
CA LYS A 46 -16.79 -18.33 2.40
C LYS A 46 -17.86 -19.37 2.72
N TYR A 47 -19.16 -19.00 2.62
CA TYR A 47 -20.27 -19.93 2.85
C TYR A 47 -20.62 -20.78 1.61
N TYR A 48 -20.20 -20.34 0.42
CA TYR A 48 -20.58 -20.97 -0.85
C TYR A 48 -19.39 -21.60 -1.58
N LEU A 49 -18.17 -21.13 -1.29
CA LEU A 49 -16.96 -21.54 -2.00
C LEU A 49 -16.06 -22.42 -1.13
N PRO A 50 -15.34 -23.38 -1.76
CA PRO A 50 -14.29 -24.12 -1.07
C PRO A 50 -13.23 -23.19 -0.50
N SER A 51 -12.70 -23.53 0.68
CA SER A 51 -11.65 -22.73 1.35
C SER A 51 -10.42 -22.49 0.48
N LYS A 52 -10.10 -23.40 -0.46
CA LYS A 52 -8.98 -23.27 -1.40
C LYS A 52 -9.17 -22.12 -2.41
N SER A 53 -10.41 -21.71 -2.69
CA SER A 53 -10.72 -20.62 -3.63
C SER A 53 -10.63 -19.23 -3.00
N LEU A 54 -10.73 -19.12 -1.68
CA LEU A 54 -10.73 -17.84 -0.98
C LEU A 54 -9.41 -17.07 -1.10
N PRO A 55 -8.21 -17.70 -1.02
CA PRO A 55 -6.96 -17.03 -1.31
C PRO A 55 -6.90 -16.45 -2.72
N THR A 56 -7.40 -17.19 -3.72
CA THR A 56 -7.45 -16.69 -5.11
C THR A 56 -8.32 -15.42 -5.20
N MET A 57 -9.47 -15.39 -4.52
CA MET A 57 -10.31 -14.18 -4.45
C MET A 57 -9.60 -13.02 -3.76
N TYR A 58 -8.82 -13.30 -2.71
CA TYR A 58 -8.03 -12.25 -2.06
C TYR A 58 -7.03 -11.62 -3.02
N TYR A 59 -6.25 -12.46 -3.73
CA TYR A 59 -5.27 -11.97 -4.70
C TYR A 59 -5.91 -11.27 -5.90
N ALA A 60 -7.12 -11.64 -6.29
CA ALA A 60 -7.83 -11.00 -7.40
C ALA A 60 -8.50 -9.68 -7.01
N LEU A 61 -9.08 -9.58 -5.79
CA LEU A 61 -9.99 -8.50 -5.43
C LEU A 61 -9.43 -7.53 -4.39
N ILE A 62 -8.40 -7.91 -3.63
CA ILE A 62 -7.87 -7.10 -2.52
C ILE A 62 -6.41 -6.77 -2.76
N TYR A 63 -5.59 -7.75 -3.09
CA TYR A 63 -4.15 -7.59 -3.24
C TYR A 63 -3.74 -6.49 -4.27
N PRO A 64 -4.44 -6.31 -5.41
CA PRO A 64 -4.10 -5.24 -6.35
C PRO A 64 -4.17 -3.84 -5.74
N TYR A 65 -5.05 -3.61 -4.77
CA TYR A 65 -5.11 -2.33 -4.07
C TYR A 65 -3.90 -2.09 -3.15
N PHE A 66 -3.21 -3.13 -2.72
CA PHE A 66 -1.98 -3.02 -1.92
C PHE A 66 -0.72 -2.85 -2.76
N THR A 67 -0.77 -3.18 -4.05
CA THR A 67 0.40 -3.15 -4.92
C THR A 67 0.36 -1.99 -5.90
N TYR A 68 -0.84 -1.55 -6.30
CA TYR A 68 -0.98 -0.47 -7.27
C TYR A 68 -0.61 0.89 -6.67
N CYS A 69 0.42 1.51 -7.21
CA CYS A 69 0.94 2.82 -6.79
C CYS A 69 1.22 2.97 -5.29
N THR A 70 1.53 1.88 -4.60
CA THR A 70 1.75 1.87 -3.15
C THR A 70 2.93 2.75 -2.76
N LEU A 71 3.98 2.86 -3.57
CA LEU A 71 5.10 3.78 -3.37
C LEU A 71 4.65 5.24 -3.22
N ILE A 72 3.53 5.60 -3.85
CA ILE A 72 3.02 6.97 -3.86
C ILE A 72 2.10 7.20 -2.66
N TRP A 73 1.00 6.42 -2.54
CA TRP A 73 -0.02 6.72 -1.54
C TRP A 73 0.28 6.18 -0.14
N ALA A 74 1.18 5.18 -0.01
CA ALA A 74 1.50 4.62 1.29
C ALA A 74 2.60 5.38 2.04
N CYS A 75 3.21 6.41 1.45
CA CYS A 75 4.08 7.37 2.14
C CYS A 75 3.27 8.37 3.00
N THR A 76 2.26 7.89 3.69
CA THR A 76 1.36 8.66 4.55
C THR A 76 1.59 8.35 6.02
N TYR A 77 0.86 9.04 6.91
CA TYR A 77 0.90 8.76 8.34
C TYR A 77 0.50 7.32 8.65
N VAL A 78 1.19 6.70 9.60
CA VAL A 78 0.93 5.33 10.06
C VAL A 78 -0.53 5.11 10.44
N THR A 79 -1.18 6.12 11.02
CA THR A 79 -2.60 6.09 11.40
C THR A 79 -3.53 5.85 10.22
N ASN A 80 -3.20 6.40 9.05
CA ASN A 80 -3.98 6.19 7.83
C ASN A 80 -3.82 4.75 7.32
N LEU A 81 -2.59 4.24 7.27
CA LEU A 81 -2.30 2.86 6.87
C LEU A 81 -2.89 1.84 7.84
N GLN A 82 -2.98 2.17 9.14
CA GLN A 82 -3.57 1.30 10.15
C GLN A 82 -5.02 0.92 9.82
N ARG A 83 -5.79 1.82 9.21
CA ARG A 83 -7.16 1.52 8.77
C ARG A 83 -7.19 0.44 7.69
N ILE A 84 -6.29 0.53 6.71
CA ILE A 84 -6.14 -0.46 5.63
C ILE A 84 -5.66 -1.79 6.22
N TYR A 85 -4.70 -1.77 7.13
CA TYR A 85 -4.22 -2.95 7.84
C TYR A 85 -5.33 -3.69 8.61
N LEU A 86 -6.24 -2.96 9.26
CA LEU A 86 -7.39 -3.56 9.94
C LEU A 86 -8.34 -4.27 8.95
N LEU A 87 -8.54 -3.71 7.77
CA LEU A 87 -9.33 -4.36 6.71
C LEU A 87 -8.62 -5.62 6.19
N GLN A 88 -7.30 -5.56 6.01
CA GLN A 88 -6.52 -6.71 5.61
C GLN A 88 -6.58 -7.84 6.66
N LYS A 89 -6.48 -7.53 7.95
CA LYS A 89 -6.70 -8.51 9.04
C LYS A 89 -8.06 -9.19 8.95
N ARG A 90 -9.12 -8.43 8.62
CA ARG A 90 -10.46 -8.99 8.44
C ARG A 90 -10.50 -9.95 7.24
N ALA A 91 -9.87 -9.57 6.11
CA ALA A 91 -9.77 -10.44 4.93
C ALA A 91 -9.07 -11.75 5.24
N VAL A 92 -7.91 -11.69 5.92
CA VAL A 92 -7.12 -12.88 6.30
C VAL A 92 -7.90 -13.81 7.22
N ARG A 93 -8.65 -13.26 8.20
CA ARG A 93 -9.54 -14.09 9.05
C ARG A 93 -10.67 -14.74 8.26
N ALA A 94 -11.25 -14.02 7.28
CA ALA A 94 -12.29 -14.57 6.42
C ALA A 94 -11.77 -15.76 5.58
N ILE A 95 -10.57 -15.64 5.00
CA ILE A 95 -9.91 -16.69 4.20
C ILE A 95 -9.61 -17.91 5.06
N SER A 96 -9.09 -17.71 6.27
CA SER A 96 -8.71 -18.79 7.20
C SER A 96 -9.89 -19.39 7.94
N ASN A 97 -11.10 -18.89 7.72
CA ASN A 97 -12.29 -19.21 8.52
C ASN A 97 -12.03 -19.13 10.05
N ALA A 98 -11.19 -18.19 10.45
CA ALA A 98 -10.77 -18.01 11.82
C ALA A 98 -11.73 -17.09 12.59
N ASP A 99 -11.78 -17.28 13.93
CA ASP A 99 -12.56 -16.41 14.81
C ASP A 99 -12.04 -14.97 14.78
N TYR A 100 -12.93 -14.02 15.10
CA TYR A 100 -12.62 -12.58 15.20
C TYR A 100 -11.45 -12.30 16.17
N LYS A 101 -11.34 -13.06 17.26
CA LYS A 101 -10.28 -12.94 18.27
C LYS A 101 -8.95 -13.60 17.87
N ALA A 102 -8.93 -14.39 16.79
CA ALA A 102 -7.72 -15.10 16.36
C ALA A 102 -6.57 -14.13 16.04
N SER A 103 -5.35 -14.53 16.44
CA SER A 103 -4.13 -13.75 16.15
C SER A 103 -3.90 -13.65 14.65
N SER A 104 -4.00 -12.43 14.11
CA SER A 104 -3.77 -12.19 12.69
C SER A 104 -2.34 -12.46 12.27
N LYS A 105 -1.34 -12.28 13.16
CA LYS A 105 0.08 -12.49 12.83
C LYS A 105 0.36 -13.93 12.39
N ALA A 106 -0.16 -14.91 13.14
CA ALA A 106 -0.05 -16.32 12.77
C ALA A 106 -0.75 -16.63 11.44
N LEU A 107 -1.92 -16.02 11.18
CA LEU A 107 -2.67 -16.23 9.95
C LEU A 107 -1.95 -15.66 8.73
N PHE A 108 -1.33 -14.48 8.83
CA PHE A 108 -0.48 -13.91 7.77
C PHE A 108 0.68 -14.85 7.42
N ALA A 109 1.37 -15.39 8.44
CA ALA A 109 2.48 -16.32 8.25
C ALA A 109 2.02 -17.63 7.59
N ASN A 110 0.92 -18.22 8.05
CA ASN A 110 0.39 -19.48 7.50
C ASN A 110 -0.07 -19.33 6.05
N LEU A 111 -0.69 -18.21 5.70
CA LEU A 111 -1.14 -17.91 4.34
C LEU A 111 0.00 -17.39 3.44
N LYS A 112 1.18 -17.10 4.00
CA LYS A 112 2.30 -16.45 3.30
C LYS A 112 1.90 -15.12 2.64
N ILE A 113 1.04 -14.35 3.30
CA ILE A 113 0.58 -13.05 2.84
C ILE A 113 1.38 -11.98 3.60
N LEU A 114 1.96 -11.04 2.88
CA LEU A 114 2.57 -9.84 3.48
C LEU A 114 1.48 -8.87 3.92
N ASP A 115 1.68 -8.25 5.07
CA ASP A 115 0.83 -7.14 5.49
C ASP A 115 1.14 -5.86 4.69
N VAL A 116 0.30 -4.84 4.81
CA VAL A 116 0.43 -3.60 4.05
C VAL A 116 1.75 -2.89 4.32
N PHE A 117 2.26 -2.91 5.55
CA PHE A 117 3.52 -2.27 5.91
C PHE A 117 4.71 -3.01 5.29
N SER A 118 4.71 -4.34 5.41
CA SER A 118 5.73 -5.19 4.79
C SER A 118 5.69 -5.12 3.26
N THR A 119 4.50 -5.03 2.67
CA THR A 119 4.32 -4.84 1.22
C THR A 119 4.90 -3.50 0.77
N TYR A 120 4.65 -2.42 1.51
CA TYR A 120 5.23 -1.10 1.23
C TYR A 120 6.76 -1.14 1.34
N SER A 121 7.29 -1.68 2.44
CA SER A 121 8.75 -1.82 2.63
C SER A 121 9.40 -2.62 1.51
N LEU A 122 8.78 -3.72 1.08
CA LEU A 122 9.28 -4.53 -0.04
C LEU A 122 9.32 -3.72 -1.34
N GLN A 123 8.28 -2.93 -1.64
CA GLN A 123 8.25 -2.11 -2.85
C GLN A 123 9.28 -0.98 -2.82
N VAL A 124 9.46 -0.32 -1.67
CA VAL A 124 10.52 0.69 -1.49
C VAL A 124 11.89 0.06 -1.70
N SER A 125 12.17 -1.08 -1.06
CA SER A 125 13.44 -1.79 -1.22
C SER A 125 13.69 -2.23 -2.66
N SER A 126 12.66 -2.71 -3.34
CA SER A 126 12.74 -3.11 -4.76
C SER A 126 13.01 -1.90 -5.66
N PHE A 127 12.36 -0.76 -5.39
CA PHE A 127 12.60 0.47 -6.13
C PHE A 127 14.04 0.97 -5.93
N MET A 128 14.53 0.98 -4.69
CA MET A 128 15.90 1.38 -4.38
C MET A 128 16.94 0.44 -5.00
N TYR A 129 16.67 -0.87 -5.02
CA TYR A 129 17.51 -1.83 -5.71
C TYR A 129 17.61 -1.53 -7.22
N LEU A 130 16.48 -1.26 -7.88
CA LEU A 130 16.48 -0.89 -9.30
C LEU A 130 17.20 0.44 -9.54
N TYR A 131 17.04 1.40 -8.62
CA TYR A 131 17.74 2.68 -8.67
C TYR A 131 19.27 2.49 -8.63
N HIS A 132 19.77 1.71 -7.66
CA HIS A 132 21.21 1.44 -7.51
C HIS A 132 21.82 0.65 -8.65
N ASN A 133 21.02 -0.12 -9.38
CA ASN A 133 21.51 -0.90 -10.54
C ASN A 133 21.23 -0.20 -11.88
N ASP A 134 20.94 1.10 -11.88
CA ASP A 134 20.63 1.89 -13.08
C ASP A 134 19.55 1.26 -13.99
N ALA A 135 18.65 0.50 -13.39
CA ALA A 135 17.57 -0.22 -14.07
C ALA A 135 16.29 0.60 -14.20
N LEU A 136 16.28 1.84 -13.69
CA LEU A 136 15.17 2.79 -13.82
C LEU A 136 15.37 3.71 -15.04
N PRO A 137 14.27 4.25 -15.61
CA PRO A 137 14.35 5.26 -16.65
C PRO A 137 15.19 6.47 -16.21
N ILE A 138 15.83 7.13 -17.16
CA ILE A 138 16.71 8.30 -16.95
C ILE A 138 16.05 9.40 -16.10
N SER A 139 14.73 9.56 -16.18
CA SER A 139 13.99 10.54 -15.37
C SER A 139 14.14 10.33 -13.86
N PHE A 140 14.56 9.16 -13.41
CA PHE A 140 14.73 8.82 -12.00
C PHE A 140 16.15 8.96 -11.47
N THR A 141 17.16 9.15 -12.33
CA THR A 141 18.57 9.18 -11.94
C THR A 141 18.94 10.33 -11.00
N GLN A 142 18.12 11.39 -10.92
CA GLN A 142 18.37 12.56 -10.09
C GLN A 142 17.45 12.68 -8.88
N ILE A 143 16.59 11.69 -8.62
CA ILE A 143 15.60 11.76 -7.53
C ILE A 143 16.24 11.56 -6.15
N CYS A 144 17.24 10.69 -6.07
CA CYS A 144 17.91 10.38 -4.80
C CYS A 144 19.33 10.95 -4.80
N GLN A 145 19.70 11.53 -3.67
CA GLN A 145 21.08 11.95 -3.39
C GLN A 145 21.64 11.08 -2.29
N THR A 146 22.89 10.62 -2.42
CA THR A 146 23.58 9.86 -1.37
C THR A 146 23.98 10.79 -0.24
N GLY A 147 24.11 10.25 0.99
CA GLY A 147 24.53 11.01 2.17
C GLY A 147 25.83 11.77 1.94
N ASN A 148 26.79 11.16 1.24
CA ASN A 148 28.07 11.77 0.88
C ASN A 148 27.97 12.96 -0.08
N GLN A 149 26.88 13.07 -0.85
CA GLN A 149 26.61 14.22 -1.70
C GLN A 149 25.97 15.39 -0.94
N ILE A 150 25.28 15.08 0.18
CA ILE A 150 24.56 16.09 1.00
C ILE A 150 25.46 16.60 2.11
N HIS A 151 26.30 15.73 2.72
CA HIS A 151 27.09 16.03 3.89
C HIS A 151 28.55 15.64 3.70
N GLN A 152 29.48 16.51 4.15
CA GLN A 152 30.94 16.23 4.13
C GLN A 152 31.40 15.38 5.32
N TYR A 153 30.53 15.03 6.27
CA TYR A 153 30.88 14.23 7.43
C TYR A 153 30.36 12.81 7.31
N SER A 154 31.18 11.84 7.72
CA SER A 154 30.83 10.43 7.74
C SER A 154 29.76 10.16 8.82
N THR A 155 28.64 9.59 8.41
CA THR A 155 27.60 9.09 9.31
C THR A 155 27.69 7.56 9.38
N ARG A 156 27.00 6.93 10.35
CA ARG A 156 26.97 5.44 10.48
C ARG A 156 26.48 4.72 9.23
N TYR A 157 25.83 5.42 8.32
CA TYR A 157 25.22 4.88 7.10
C TYR A 157 25.77 5.53 5.84
N SER A 158 26.95 6.20 5.91
CA SER A 158 27.54 6.86 4.74
C SER A 158 28.09 5.89 3.70
N ASP A 159 28.29 4.62 4.10
CA ASP A 159 28.89 3.58 3.25
C ASP A 159 27.85 2.65 2.61
N PHE A 160 26.56 3.01 2.70
CA PHE A 160 25.44 2.28 2.10
C PHE A 160 24.70 3.12 1.09
#